data_a9dbcd6badd29e0665bb34b7776f8a31
#
_entry.id   a9dbcd6badd29e0665bb34b7776f8a31
#
_cell.length_a   1.000
_cell.length_b   1.000
_cell.length_c   1.000
_cell.angle_alpha   90.00
_cell.angle_beta   90.00
_cell.angle_gamma   90.00
#
_symmetry.space_group_name_H-M   'P 1'
#
loop_
_entity.id
_entity.type
_entity.pdbx_description
1 polymer ?
#
loop_
_entity_poly.entity_id
_entity_poly.type
_entity_poly.pdbx_seq_one_letter_code
_entity_poly.pdbx_strand_id
1 'polypeptide(L)'
;MTHAQLPDGVLKEMPEQVRAVLAGAREVEFATLSAGGVPVNNPLFHYFGPDGTTIDVATGVAYPAKADRARRNPKVGLLFAPGIAAADPVVKGSLTGQVSLEGTPGGALPDSPVVVICATASVRDADIQANTDRYVRDFLRDHPLRVPWEQDRERVWYYARIYIECTPHRVLFWPAGLSAGKAPVVWEPSSPWPEKPSDPAPAGRAKPREKWPAAPWRETATTVLAEIPVPTLTVVDGNGYPLPFPTTGARITDEGFDLELPDGLPWSPAGPACLTFAVAATFLGSVRHSAGQTVFTVDRVVGNLPLSGNKLLPGTSTQAKDLLLARLSEQLELRDQPMPQVRLLADEAGRRA
;
A
#
# COMPACT_ATOMS: atom_id res chain seq x y z
N MET A 1 23.21 2.56 3.54
CA MET A 1 21.96 1.78 3.38
C MET A 1 22.15 0.94 2.13
N THR A 2 22.17 -0.36 2.24
CA THR A 2 22.29 -1.28 1.09
C THR A 2 20.96 -1.25 0.36
N HIS A 3 20.93 -0.69 -0.86
CA HIS A 3 19.77 -0.77 -1.72
C HIS A 3 19.44 -2.24 -1.97
N ALA A 4 18.17 -2.60 -1.83
CA ALA A 4 17.71 -3.94 -2.20
C ALA A 4 18.06 -4.18 -3.68
N GLN A 5 18.96 -5.13 -3.97
CA GLN A 5 19.21 -5.52 -5.35
C GLN A 5 17.96 -6.18 -5.91
N LEU A 6 17.49 -5.68 -7.07
CA LEU A 6 16.47 -6.40 -7.80
C LEU A 6 16.99 -7.81 -8.14
N PRO A 7 16.19 -8.86 -7.89
CA PRO A 7 16.59 -10.21 -8.24
C PRO A 7 16.78 -10.37 -9.76
N ASP A 8 17.52 -11.37 -10.16
CA ASP A 8 17.63 -11.77 -11.55
C ASP A 8 16.27 -12.24 -12.06
N GLY A 9 15.80 -11.70 -13.18
CA GLY A 9 14.50 -12.02 -13.75
C GLY A 9 13.99 -10.93 -14.66
N VAL A 10 12.73 -11.03 -15.08
CA VAL A 10 12.12 -10.12 -16.05
C VAL A 10 12.03 -8.67 -15.59
N LEU A 11 12.01 -8.41 -14.28
CA LEU A 11 12.09 -7.04 -13.76
C LEU A 11 13.37 -6.32 -14.22
N LYS A 12 14.43 -7.04 -14.59
CA LYS A 12 15.64 -6.47 -15.19
C LYS A 12 15.42 -5.86 -16.58
N GLU A 13 14.36 -6.23 -17.29
CA GLU A 13 14.02 -5.65 -18.58
C GLU A 13 13.51 -4.20 -18.45
N MET A 14 13.05 -3.81 -17.26
CA MET A 14 12.65 -2.42 -17.00
C MET A 14 13.84 -1.46 -17.17
N PRO A 15 13.58 -0.23 -17.63
CA PRO A 15 14.60 0.81 -17.70
C PRO A 15 15.36 0.96 -16.38
N GLU A 16 16.67 1.15 -16.44
CA GLU A 16 17.54 1.25 -15.25
C GLU A 16 17.05 2.32 -14.26
N GLN A 17 16.61 3.47 -14.77
CA GLN A 17 16.08 4.55 -13.94
C GLN A 17 14.81 4.14 -13.18
N VAL A 18 13.91 3.35 -13.80
CA VAL A 18 12.73 2.79 -13.14
C VAL A 18 13.17 1.85 -12.03
N ARG A 19 14.08 0.93 -12.34
CA ARG A 19 14.62 -0.03 -11.35
C ARG A 19 15.27 0.67 -10.17
N ALA A 20 15.98 1.78 -10.40
CA ALA A 20 16.58 2.57 -9.33
C ALA A 20 15.52 3.18 -8.39
N VAL A 21 14.39 3.67 -8.94
CA VAL A 21 13.27 4.18 -8.12
C VAL A 21 12.67 3.06 -7.29
N LEU A 22 12.41 1.90 -7.88
CA LEU A 22 11.84 0.76 -7.16
C LEU A 22 12.77 0.28 -6.03
N ALA A 23 14.07 0.14 -6.32
CA ALA A 23 15.06 -0.30 -5.33
C ALA A 23 15.28 0.72 -4.20
N GLY A 24 15.11 2.01 -4.49
CA GLY A 24 15.26 3.10 -3.52
C GLY A 24 14.02 3.36 -2.68
N ALA A 25 12.85 2.91 -3.11
CA ALA A 25 11.60 3.08 -2.38
C ALA A 25 11.51 2.08 -1.21
N ARG A 26 10.90 2.48 -0.11
CA ARG A 26 10.60 1.59 1.02
C ARG A 26 9.15 1.13 1.01
N GLU A 27 8.29 1.99 0.55
CA GLU A 27 6.85 1.77 0.50
C GLU A 27 6.33 2.01 -0.92
N VAL A 28 5.19 1.44 -1.17
CA VAL A 28 4.42 1.60 -2.40
C VAL A 28 2.98 1.94 -2.05
N GLU A 29 2.38 2.87 -2.77
CA GLU A 29 0.95 3.07 -2.73
C GLU A 29 0.29 2.00 -3.60
N PHE A 30 -0.42 1.08 -2.96
CA PHE A 30 -1.07 -0.07 -3.60
C PHE A 30 -2.56 0.18 -3.78
N ALA A 31 -2.98 0.33 -5.02
CA ALA A 31 -4.35 0.61 -5.41
C ALA A 31 -5.07 -0.65 -5.93
N THR A 32 -6.27 -0.89 -5.42
CA THR A 32 -7.17 -1.98 -5.80
C THR A 32 -8.57 -1.45 -6.06
N LEU A 33 -9.46 -2.25 -6.66
CA LEU A 33 -10.84 -1.86 -6.91
C LEU A 33 -11.82 -2.55 -5.96
N SER A 34 -12.76 -1.79 -5.42
CA SER A 34 -13.89 -2.31 -4.67
C SER A 34 -14.85 -3.08 -5.60
N ALA A 35 -15.85 -3.78 -5.02
CA ALA A 35 -16.87 -4.46 -5.81
C ALA A 35 -17.70 -3.50 -6.70
N GLY A 36 -17.82 -2.24 -6.29
CA GLY A 36 -18.49 -1.19 -7.06
C GLY A 36 -17.56 -0.42 -8.00
N GLY A 37 -16.32 -0.89 -8.24
CA GLY A 37 -15.39 -0.21 -9.13
C GLY A 37 -14.70 1.04 -8.55
N VAL A 38 -14.96 1.39 -7.29
CA VAL A 38 -14.29 2.52 -6.64
C VAL A 38 -12.88 2.11 -6.26
N PRO A 39 -11.85 2.88 -6.65
CA PRO A 39 -10.49 2.58 -6.25
C PRO A 39 -10.30 2.77 -4.74
N VAL A 40 -9.43 1.94 -4.16
CA VAL A 40 -9.02 2.03 -2.76
C VAL A 40 -7.51 1.88 -2.73
N ASN A 41 -6.84 2.90 -2.28
CA ASN A 41 -5.40 2.96 -2.20
C ASN A 41 -4.92 2.83 -0.74
N ASN A 42 -3.79 2.15 -0.56
CA ASN A 42 -3.18 1.94 0.75
C ASN A 42 -1.66 1.88 0.62
N PRO A 43 -0.90 2.58 1.45
CA PRO A 43 0.54 2.39 1.53
C PRO A 43 0.88 1.01 2.12
N LEU A 44 1.84 0.32 1.51
CA LEU A 44 2.33 -0.99 1.91
C LEU A 44 3.85 -1.07 1.71
N PHE A 45 4.51 -1.95 2.43
CA PHE A 45 5.86 -2.38 2.06
C PHE A 45 5.79 -3.24 0.81
N HIS A 46 6.75 -3.04 -0.09
CA HIS A 46 6.90 -3.87 -1.26
C HIS A 46 8.14 -4.76 -1.14
N TYR A 47 8.10 -5.85 -1.86
CA TYR A 47 9.16 -6.83 -1.97
C TYR A 47 9.29 -7.23 -3.43
N PHE A 48 10.38 -7.84 -3.80
CA PHE A 48 10.51 -8.44 -5.12
C PHE A 48 10.27 -9.94 -5.04
N GLY A 49 9.55 -10.47 -6.02
CA GLY A 49 9.35 -11.91 -6.14
C GLY A 49 10.69 -12.63 -6.23
N PRO A 50 10.84 -13.81 -5.62
CA PRO A 50 12.14 -14.52 -5.58
C PRO A 50 12.68 -14.90 -6.96
N ASP A 51 11.80 -15.02 -7.95
CA ASP A 51 12.15 -15.30 -9.35
C ASP A 51 12.33 -14.00 -10.20
N GLY A 52 12.23 -12.82 -9.57
CA GLY A 52 12.38 -11.53 -10.25
C GLY A 52 11.29 -11.23 -11.28
N THR A 53 10.12 -11.86 -11.17
CA THR A 53 9.01 -11.65 -12.12
C THR A 53 7.91 -10.75 -11.60
N THR A 54 7.84 -10.52 -10.29
CA THR A 54 6.76 -9.77 -9.63
C THR A 54 7.27 -8.73 -8.65
N ILE A 55 6.45 -7.71 -8.45
CA ILE A 55 6.56 -6.79 -7.33
C ILE A 55 5.48 -7.21 -6.33
N ASP A 56 5.90 -7.64 -5.15
CA ASP A 56 5.01 -8.23 -4.17
C ASP A 56 4.66 -7.23 -3.07
N VAL A 57 3.43 -7.26 -2.61
CA VAL A 57 3.01 -6.56 -1.40
C VAL A 57 2.38 -7.55 -0.43
N ALA A 58 2.39 -7.21 0.87
CA ALA A 58 1.85 -8.10 1.89
C ALA A 58 0.79 -7.41 2.72
N THR A 59 -0.32 -8.12 3.01
CA THR A 59 -1.37 -7.66 3.91
C THR A 59 -1.57 -8.66 5.05
N GLY A 60 -1.96 -8.19 6.23
CA GLY A 60 -2.22 -9.09 7.37
C GLY A 60 -3.42 -10.00 7.14
N VAL A 61 -3.31 -11.26 7.55
CA VAL A 61 -4.42 -12.23 7.50
C VAL A 61 -5.62 -11.72 8.31
N ALA A 62 -5.40 -11.05 9.42
CA ALA A 62 -6.48 -10.47 10.25
C ALA A 62 -7.31 -9.38 9.54
N TYR A 63 -6.81 -8.82 8.44
CA TYR A 63 -7.48 -7.76 7.66
C TYR A 63 -7.25 -7.94 6.14
N PRO A 64 -7.82 -9.01 5.55
CA PRO A 64 -7.52 -9.47 4.20
C PRO A 64 -8.15 -8.62 3.08
N ALA A 65 -8.88 -7.56 3.40
CA ALA A 65 -9.70 -6.81 2.43
C ALA A 65 -8.96 -6.36 1.16
N LYS A 66 -7.64 -6.11 1.24
CA LYS A 66 -6.82 -5.76 0.07
C LYS A 66 -6.65 -6.98 -0.84
N ALA A 67 -6.32 -8.14 -0.26
CA ALA A 67 -6.21 -9.40 -0.98
C ALA A 67 -7.55 -9.83 -1.59
N ASP A 68 -8.66 -9.68 -0.83
CA ASP A 68 -9.99 -10.00 -1.32
C ASP A 68 -10.40 -9.13 -2.53
N ARG A 69 -10.02 -7.84 -2.51
CA ARG A 69 -10.24 -6.94 -3.65
C ARG A 69 -9.40 -7.35 -4.85
N ALA A 70 -8.11 -7.60 -4.65
CA ALA A 70 -7.18 -8.03 -5.70
C ALA A 70 -7.58 -9.38 -6.31
N ARG A 71 -8.07 -10.34 -5.50
CA ARG A 71 -8.59 -11.62 -5.99
C ARG A 71 -9.83 -11.45 -6.87
N ARG A 72 -10.73 -10.54 -6.49
CA ARG A 72 -11.96 -10.29 -7.24
C ARG A 72 -11.73 -9.52 -8.53
N ASN A 73 -10.85 -8.55 -8.50
CA ASN A 73 -10.42 -7.80 -9.66
C ASN A 73 -8.89 -7.69 -9.62
N PRO A 74 -8.18 -8.45 -10.47
CA PRO A 74 -6.73 -8.53 -10.43
C PRO A 74 -6.02 -7.28 -10.97
N LYS A 75 -6.74 -6.34 -11.57
CA LYS A 75 -6.15 -5.07 -12.03
C LYS A 75 -5.79 -4.21 -10.83
N VAL A 76 -4.51 -3.92 -10.67
CA VAL A 76 -3.97 -3.12 -9.57
C VAL A 76 -3.03 -2.04 -10.09
N GLY A 77 -2.86 -0.99 -9.29
CA GLY A 77 -1.92 0.08 -9.52
C GLY A 77 -0.89 0.17 -8.39
N LEU A 78 0.34 0.46 -8.75
CA LEU A 78 1.44 0.64 -7.82
C LEU A 78 2.07 2.01 -8.08
N LEU A 79 2.20 2.84 -7.05
CA LEU A 79 2.88 4.13 -7.16
C LEU A 79 4.14 4.12 -6.29
N PHE A 80 5.25 4.38 -6.91
CA PHE A 80 6.53 4.62 -6.26
C PHE A 80 6.90 6.08 -6.47
N ALA A 81 6.91 6.85 -5.39
CA ALA A 81 7.33 8.23 -5.39
C ALA A 81 8.14 8.50 -4.12
N PRO A 82 9.41 8.92 -4.24
CA PRO A 82 10.20 9.32 -3.08
C PRO A 82 9.47 10.42 -2.31
N GLY A 83 9.43 10.30 -0.99
CA GLY A 83 8.76 11.27 -0.13
C GLY A 83 7.30 10.97 0.20
N ILE A 84 6.59 10.10 -0.50
CA ILE A 84 5.27 9.61 -0.05
C ILE A 84 5.41 8.90 1.31
N ALA A 85 6.49 8.16 1.46
CA ALA A 85 6.85 7.45 2.68
C ALA A 85 7.83 8.21 3.60
N ALA A 86 8.04 9.50 3.40
CA ALA A 86 8.92 10.28 4.28
C ALA A 86 8.39 10.36 5.73
N ALA A 87 7.11 10.14 5.93
CA ALA A 87 6.56 9.69 7.18
C ALA A 87 6.80 8.18 7.30
N ASP A 88 8.05 7.73 7.49
CA ASP A 88 8.30 6.34 7.86
C ASP A 88 7.67 6.10 9.26
N PRO A 89 6.42 5.62 9.32
CA PRO A 89 5.75 5.40 10.59
C PRO A 89 6.42 4.28 11.37
N VAL A 90 7.22 3.46 10.69
CA VAL A 90 8.02 2.40 11.30
C VAL A 90 9.26 2.98 11.94
N VAL A 91 9.89 4.00 11.36
CA VAL A 91 11.15 4.54 11.89
C VAL A 91 10.94 5.48 13.08
N LYS A 92 9.84 6.23 13.14
CA LYS A 92 9.65 7.24 14.20
C LYS A 92 8.63 6.88 15.29
N GLY A 93 8.11 5.67 15.35
CA GLY A 93 7.26 5.33 16.49
C GLY A 93 6.05 4.49 16.20
N SER A 94 5.84 3.99 14.99
CA SER A 94 4.73 3.07 14.78
C SER A 94 4.95 1.75 15.52
N LEU A 95 6.20 1.36 15.75
CA LEU A 95 6.54 0.27 16.68
C LEU A 95 6.47 0.70 18.15
N THR A 96 6.46 2.01 18.47
CA THR A 96 6.32 2.55 19.82
C THR A 96 4.93 3.10 20.10
N GLY A 97 4.01 3.04 19.15
CA GLY A 97 2.65 3.53 19.31
C GLY A 97 2.48 5.02 19.13
N GLN A 98 3.49 5.74 18.63
CA GLN A 98 3.38 7.13 18.22
C GLN A 98 3.71 7.21 16.73
N VAL A 99 2.68 7.37 15.89
CA VAL A 99 2.88 7.90 14.55
C VAL A 99 3.17 9.39 14.76
N SER A 100 4.43 9.73 14.96
CA SER A 100 4.87 11.10 14.84
C SER A 100 5.12 11.34 13.37
N LEU A 101 4.32 12.19 12.78
CA LEU A 101 4.57 12.78 11.47
C LEU A 101 5.67 13.86 11.54
N GLU A 102 6.42 13.92 12.64
CA GLU A 102 7.60 14.75 12.78
C GLU A 102 8.70 14.28 11.82
N GLY A 103 8.69 14.82 10.69
CA GLY A 103 9.59 14.64 9.57
C GLY A 103 9.11 15.47 8.41
N THR A 104 9.86 15.53 7.34
CA THR A 104 9.44 16.17 6.09
C THR A 104 7.98 15.82 5.81
N PRO A 105 7.09 16.81 5.58
CA PRO A 105 5.69 16.55 5.29
C PRO A 105 5.56 15.44 4.27
N GLY A 106 4.78 14.41 4.57
CA GLY A 106 4.52 13.32 3.65
C GLY A 106 3.93 13.88 2.36
N GLY A 107 4.52 13.55 1.25
CA GLY A 107 4.10 13.98 -0.07
C GLY A 107 5.22 13.72 -1.07
N ALA A 108 4.88 13.46 -2.32
CA ALA A 108 5.88 13.32 -3.36
C ALA A 108 6.69 14.63 -3.46
N LEU A 109 8.01 14.51 -3.47
CA LEU A 109 8.86 15.65 -3.75
C LEU A 109 8.63 16.04 -5.22
N PRO A 110 8.30 17.31 -5.54
CA PRO A 110 7.89 17.73 -6.89
C PRO A 110 8.88 17.32 -7.98
N ASP A 111 10.17 17.37 -7.68
CA ASP A 111 11.26 17.11 -8.63
C ASP A 111 11.84 15.69 -8.54
N SER A 112 11.23 14.83 -7.71
CA SER A 112 11.68 13.45 -7.57
C SER A 112 11.04 12.55 -8.63
N PRO A 113 11.78 11.55 -9.14
CA PRO A 113 11.23 10.60 -10.09
C PRO A 113 9.99 9.89 -9.55
N VAL A 114 8.96 9.76 -10.39
CA VAL A 114 7.72 9.07 -10.06
C VAL A 114 7.48 7.92 -11.01
N VAL A 115 7.12 6.76 -10.46
CA VAL A 115 6.79 5.56 -11.24
C VAL A 115 5.40 5.09 -10.86
N VAL A 116 4.52 4.93 -11.85
CA VAL A 116 3.22 4.28 -11.72
C VAL A 116 3.21 3.00 -12.55
N ILE A 117 2.81 1.90 -11.97
CA ILE A 117 2.79 0.58 -12.62
C ILE A 117 1.37 0.05 -12.64
N CYS A 118 0.88 -0.32 -13.83
CA CYS A 118 -0.30 -1.15 -14.00
C CYS A 118 0.15 -2.62 -13.93
N ALA A 119 -0.49 -3.41 -13.09
CA ALA A 119 -0.11 -4.80 -12.87
C ALA A 119 -1.32 -5.72 -12.71
N THR A 120 -1.12 -7.02 -12.98
CA THR A 120 -2.08 -8.07 -12.61
C THR A 120 -1.65 -8.69 -11.28
N ALA A 121 -2.56 -8.73 -10.33
CA ALA A 121 -2.35 -9.26 -8.99
C ALA A 121 -2.71 -10.74 -8.90
N SER A 122 -1.88 -11.50 -8.22
CA SER A 122 -2.10 -12.91 -7.85
C SER A 122 -1.98 -13.06 -6.34
N VAL A 123 -3.04 -13.51 -5.69
CA VAL A 123 -3.08 -13.64 -4.22
C VAL A 123 -2.52 -14.99 -3.79
N ARG A 124 -1.61 -14.98 -2.81
CA ARG A 124 -0.96 -16.16 -2.21
C ARG A 124 -1.36 -16.28 -0.75
N ASP A 125 -2.26 -17.20 -0.45
CA ASP A 125 -2.73 -17.48 0.90
C ASP A 125 -3.02 -18.97 1.17
N ALA A 126 -2.52 -19.86 0.29
CA ALA A 126 -2.62 -21.31 0.47
C ALA A 126 -1.69 -21.84 1.57
N ASP A 127 -0.60 -21.14 1.89
CA ASP A 127 0.33 -21.50 2.96
C ASP A 127 0.71 -20.26 3.77
N ILE A 128 -0.05 -20.00 4.83
CA ILE A 128 0.18 -18.86 5.72
C ILE A 128 1.45 -19.03 6.55
N GLN A 129 1.89 -20.27 6.84
CA GLN A 129 3.16 -20.47 7.54
C GLN A 129 4.34 -20.05 6.67
N ALA A 130 4.40 -20.50 5.41
CA ALA A 130 5.46 -20.11 4.48
C ALA A 130 5.47 -18.59 4.24
N ASN A 131 4.30 -17.99 4.11
CA ASN A 131 4.15 -16.53 3.98
C ASN A 131 4.64 -15.79 5.25
N THR A 132 4.38 -16.32 6.43
CA THR A 132 4.84 -15.76 7.70
C THR A 132 6.36 -15.82 7.79
N ASP A 133 6.96 -16.98 7.48
CA ASP A 133 8.41 -17.18 7.46
C ASP A 133 9.08 -16.24 6.44
N ARG A 134 8.50 -16.10 5.24
CA ARG A 134 8.95 -15.14 4.23
C ARG A 134 8.90 -13.71 4.73
N TYR A 135 7.77 -13.31 5.34
CA TYR A 135 7.59 -11.94 5.82
C TYR A 135 8.53 -11.58 6.97
N VAL A 136 8.75 -12.51 7.90
CA VAL A 136 9.75 -12.33 8.97
C VAL A 136 11.11 -12.04 8.36
N ARG A 137 11.57 -12.85 7.40
CA ARG A 137 12.85 -12.68 6.72
C ARG A 137 12.93 -11.33 5.98
N ASP A 138 11.95 -11.05 5.12
CA ASP A 138 11.96 -9.86 4.26
C ASP A 138 11.83 -8.58 5.10
N PHE A 139 10.93 -8.58 6.10
CA PHE A 139 10.75 -7.44 7.00
C PHE A 139 12.00 -7.17 7.84
N LEU A 140 12.58 -8.19 8.44
CA LEU A 140 13.75 -8.03 9.31
C LEU A 140 15.04 -7.70 8.55
N ARG A 141 15.12 -8.02 7.25
CA ARG A 141 16.22 -7.57 6.39
C ARG A 141 16.26 -6.06 6.30
N ASP A 142 15.10 -5.44 6.14
CA ASP A 142 14.99 -4.02 5.82
C ASP A 142 14.66 -3.16 7.07
N HIS A 143 14.20 -3.80 8.16
CA HIS A 143 13.77 -3.14 9.39
C HIS A 143 14.44 -3.76 10.62
N PRO A 144 15.32 -3.04 11.30
CA PRO A 144 15.95 -3.54 12.53
C PRO A 144 14.90 -3.70 13.65
N LEU A 145 15.06 -4.74 14.45
CA LEU A 145 14.24 -4.94 15.65
C LEU A 145 14.42 -3.76 16.63
N ARG A 146 13.31 -3.27 17.15
CA ARG A 146 13.28 -2.19 18.14
C ARG A 146 12.98 -2.68 19.55
N VAL A 147 12.54 -3.92 19.64
CA VAL A 147 12.29 -4.65 20.90
C VAL A 147 12.95 -6.02 20.81
N PRO A 148 13.23 -6.68 21.93
CA PRO A 148 13.76 -8.04 21.91
C PRO A 148 12.88 -8.98 21.06
N TRP A 149 13.51 -9.88 20.33
CA TRP A 149 12.80 -10.81 19.44
C TRP A 149 11.70 -11.61 20.17
N GLU A 150 11.97 -12.06 21.40
CA GLU A 150 11.01 -12.81 22.20
C GLU A 150 9.70 -12.04 22.45
N GLN A 151 9.77 -10.72 22.55
CA GLN A 151 8.61 -9.85 22.65
C GLN A 151 7.99 -9.57 21.28
N ASP A 152 8.81 -9.40 20.24
CA ASP A 152 8.37 -9.05 18.90
C ASP A 152 7.59 -10.20 18.25
N ARG A 153 8.05 -11.43 18.40
CA ARG A 153 7.41 -12.64 17.84
C ARG A 153 6.02 -12.94 18.39
N GLU A 154 5.65 -12.39 19.55
CA GLU A 154 4.30 -12.53 20.09
C GLU A 154 3.23 -11.84 19.23
N ARG A 155 3.64 -10.96 18.31
CA ARG A 155 2.74 -10.25 17.42
C ARG A 155 2.38 -11.08 16.19
N VAL A 156 1.91 -12.32 16.40
CA VAL A 156 1.57 -13.23 15.30
C VAL A 156 0.56 -12.61 14.33
N TRP A 157 -0.40 -11.83 14.83
CA TRP A 157 -1.37 -11.10 14.02
C TRP A 157 -0.73 -10.08 13.06
N TYR A 158 0.48 -9.58 13.39
CA TYR A 158 1.25 -8.69 12.53
C TYR A 158 2.06 -9.47 11.50
N TYR A 159 2.68 -10.58 11.89
CA TYR A 159 3.56 -11.36 11.04
C TYR A 159 2.83 -12.34 10.10
N ALA A 160 1.61 -12.77 10.46
CA ALA A 160 0.79 -13.60 9.58
C ALA A 160 0.31 -12.80 8.36
N ARG A 161 0.82 -13.15 7.15
CA ARG A 161 0.61 -12.37 5.92
C ARG A 161 -0.01 -13.19 4.80
N ILE A 162 -0.76 -12.45 3.97
CA ILE A 162 -1.14 -12.84 2.62
C ILE A 162 -0.25 -12.04 1.69
N TYR A 163 0.45 -12.69 0.77
CA TYR A 163 1.18 -12.01 -0.29
C TYR A 163 0.27 -11.76 -1.49
N ILE A 164 0.53 -10.67 -2.18
CA ILE A 164 -0.09 -10.31 -3.44
C ILE A 164 1.05 -10.05 -4.41
N GLU A 165 1.26 -10.99 -5.33
CA GLU A 165 2.26 -10.90 -6.38
C GLU A 165 1.69 -10.05 -7.51
N CYS A 166 2.37 -8.99 -7.90
CA CYS A 166 1.94 -8.06 -8.93
C CYS A 166 2.84 -8.21 -10.16
N THR A 167 2.30 -8.74 -11.25
CA THR A 167 3.00 -8.87 -12.55
C THR A 167 2.81 -7.56 -13.32
N PRO A 168 3.88 -6.77 -13.56
CA PRO A 168 3.79 -5.51 -14.29
C PRO A 168 3.43 -5.68 -15.76
N HIS A 169 2.59 -4.78 -16.29
CA HIS A 169 2.23 -4.74 -17.71
C HIS A 169 2.61 -3.43 -18.38
N ARG A 170 2.49 -2.32 -17.64
CA ARG A 170 2.77 -1.00 -18.14
C ARG A 170 3.35 -0.14 -17.03
N VAL A 171 4.39 0.58 -17.36
CA VAL A 171 5.05 1.54 -16.47
C VAL A 171 4.90 2.94 -17.04
N LEU A 172 4.43 3.86 -16.24
CA LEU A 172 4.41 5.30 -16.51
C LEU A 172 5.50 5.92 -15.64
N PHE A 173 6.48 6.56 -16.26
CA PHE A 173 7.66 7.07 -15.59
C PHE A 173 7.89 8.54 -15.85
N TRP A 174 7.97 9.34 -14.79
CA TRP A 174 8.33 10.76 -14.80
C TRP A 174 9.74 10.93 -14.23
N PRO A 175 10.79 10.94 -15.06
CA PRO A 175 12.18 10.97 -14.59
C PRO A 175 12.56 12.26 -13.85
N ALA A 176 11.96 13.38 -14.21
CA ALA A 176 12.20 14.69 -13.61
C ALA A 176 11.08 15.10 -12.62
N GLY A 177 10.29 14.13 -12.14
CA GLY A 177 9.15 14.42 -11.30
C GLY A 177 7.96 15.00 -12.05
N LEU A 178 6.88 15.22 -11.32
CA LEU A 178 5.61 15.70 -11.87
C LEU A 178 5.62 17.21 -12.11
N SER A 179 6.44 17.98 -11.36
CA SER A 179 6.59 19.44 -11.52
C SER A 179 7.17 19.85 -12.89
N ALA A 180 7.84 18.93 -13.58
CA ALA A 180 8.38 19.19 -14.92
C ALA A 180 7.30 19.42 -15.99
N GLY A 181 6.02 19.16 -15.69
CA GLY A 181 4.89 19.37 -16.60
C GLY A 181 4.96 18.53 -17.88
N LYS A 182 5.71 17.43 -17.88
CA LYS A 182 5.92 16.57 -19.04
C LYS A 182 5.09 15.29 -18.93
N ALA A 183 4.64 14.79 -20.08
CA ALA A 183 4.04 13.46 -20.15
C ALA A 183 5.04 12.39 -19.69
N PRO A 184 4.55 11.27 -19.10
CA PRO A 184 5.42 10.18 -18.68
C PRO A 184 6.07 9.49 -19.89
N VAL A 185 7.24 8.93 -19.65
CA VAL A 185 7.79 7.89 -20.52
C VAL A 185 7.00 6.62 -20.23
N VAL A 186 6.42 6.03 -21.27
CA VAL A 186 5.68 4.78 -21.16
C VAL A 186 6.61 3.64 -21.53
N TRP A 187 6.66 2.62 -20.68
CA TRP A 187 7.37 1.38 -20.96
C TRP A 187 6.41 0.20 -20.78
N GLU A 188 6.51 -0.75 -21.68
CA GLU A 188 5.80 -2.03 -21.65
C GLU A 188 6.80 -3.14 -21.97
N PRO A 189 6.64 -4.34 -21.38
CA PRO A 189 7.51 -5.46 -21.71
C PRO A 189 7.37 -5.84 -23.19
N SER A 190 8.46 -6.30 -23.81
CA SER A 190 8.50 -6.72 -25.21
C SER A 190 7.55 -7.89 -25.53
N SER A 191 7.24 -8.68 -24.53
CA SER A 191 6.23 -9.75 -24.53
C SER A 191 5.54 -9.80 -23.18
N PRO A 192 4.25 -10.19 -23.13
CA PRO A 192 3.54 -10.34 -21.86
C PRO A 192 4.29 -11.28 -20.92
N TRP A 193 4.47 -10.85 -19.68
CA TRP A 193 5.06 -11.70 -18.66
C TRP A 193 4.04 -12.74 -18.17
N PRO A 194 4.51 -13.94 -17.79
CA PRO A 194 3.60 -15.01 -17.36
C PRO A 194 2.87 -14.61 -16.09
N GLU A 195 1.54 -14.65 -16.16
CA GLU A 195 0.66 -14.43 -15.02
C GLU A 195 0.41 -15.77 -14.31
N LYS A 196 0.45 -15.74 -13.00
CA LYS A 196 0.07 -16.88 -12.15
C LYS A 196 -1.35 -16.66 -11.64
N PRO A 197 -2.26 -17.64 -11.67
CA PRO A 197 -3.57 -17.49 -11.05
C PRO A 197 -3.43 -17.30 -9.54
N SER A 198 -4.37 -16.59 -8.92
CA SER A 198 -4.46 -16.56 -7.45
C SER A 198 -4.69 -17.95 -6.88
N ASP A 199 -4.23 -18.19 -5.67
CA ASP A 199 -4.64 -19.37 -4.90
C ASP A 199 -6.16 -19.43 -4.78
N PRO A 200 -6.77 -20.60 -4.60
CA PRO A 200 -8.21 -20.72 -4.40
C PRO A 200 -8.72 -19.81 -3.28
N ALA A 201 -9.88 -19.21 -3.49
CA ALA A 201 -10.49 -18.39 -2.43
C ALA A 201 -10.85 -19.26 -1.21
N PRO A 202 -10.75 -18.72 0.02
CA PRO A 202 -11.24 -19.43 1.21
C PRO A 202 -12.68 -19.91 1.03
N ALA A 203 -12.99 -21.11 1.49
CA ALA A 203 -14.30 -21.76 1.26
C ALA A 203 -15.47 -21.07 1.97
N GLY A 204 -15.21 -20.30 3.01
CA GLY A 204 -16.21 -19.62 3.81
C GLY A 204 -16.30 -18.12 3.57
N ARG A 205 -17.26 -17.49 4.24
CA ARG A 205 -17.35 -16.04 4.36
C ARG A 205 -17.11 -15.65 5.81
N ALA A 206 -16.25 -14.65 6.01
CA ALA A 206 -16.11 -14.04 7.34
C ALA A 206 -17.46 -13.51 7.83
N LYS A 207 -17.71 -13.60 9.12
CA LYS A 207 -18.89 -13.01 9.75
C LYS A 207 -18.97 -11.53 9.42
N PRO A 208 -20.20 -10.97 9.23
CA PRO A 208 -20.37 -9.55 9.11
C PRO A 208 -19.70 -8.84 10.30
N ARG A 209 -18.87 -7.87 10.01
CA ARG A 209 -18.13 -7.13 11.05
C ARG A 209 -18.74 -5.78 11.26
N GLU A 210 -18.67 -5.33 12.49
CA GLU A 210 -18.89 -3.95 12.80
C GLU A 210 -17.91 -3.09 11.99
N LYS A 211 -18.46 -2.07 11.33
CA LYS A 211 -17.64 -1.13 10.57
C LYS A 211 -16.80 -0.32 11.57
N TRP A 212 -15.56 -0.10 11.23
CA TRP A 212 -14.73 0.82 11.99
C TRP A 212 -15.39 2.20 12.02
N PRO A 213 -15.47 2.85 13.20
CA PRO A 213 -15.97 4.18 13.28
C PRO A 213 -15.09 5.12 12.44
N ALA A 214 -15.73 5.93 11.63
CA ALA A 214 -15.06 7.01 10.90
C ALA A 214 -15.43 8.32 11.57
N ALA A 215 -14.46 9.17 11.80
CA ALA A 215 -14.71 10.55 12.19
C ALA A 215 -15.42 11.30 11.05
N PRO A 216 -16.10 12.43 11.34
CA PRO A 216 -16.62 13.30 10.30
C PRO A 216 -15.52 13.66 9.31
N TRP A 217 -15.81 13.59 8.02
CA TRP A 217 -14.78 13.72 7.00
C TRP A 217 -14.04 15.08 7.06
N ARG A 218 -14.72 16.16 7.38
CA ARG A 218 -14.13 17.50 7.49
C ARG A 218 -13.10 17.59 8.62
N GLU A 219 -13.39 17.03 9.77
CA GLU A 219 -12.48 16.99 10.91
C GLU A 219 -11.22 16.20 10.55
N THR A 220 -11.42 15.03 9.96
CA THR A 220 -10.31 14.21 9.46
C THR A 220 -9.49 14.97 8.40
N ALA A 221 -10.15 15.61 7.42
CA ALA A 221 -9.50 16.36 6.36
C ALA A 221 -8.66 17.53 6.90
N THR A 222 -9.20 18.30 7.85
CA THR A 222 -8.48 19.41 8.47
C THR A 222 -7.21 18.95 9.17
N THR A 223 -7.31 17.83 9.91
CA THR A 223 -6.18 17.26 10.64
C THR A 223 -5.09 16.76 9.68
N VAL A 224 -5.46 15.95 8.69
CA VAL A 224 -4.47 15.32 7.81
C VAL A 224 -3.85 16.28 6.81
N LEU A 225 -4.61 17.28 6.32
CA LEU A 225 -4.09 18.26 5.36
C LEU A 225 -3.06 19.20 6.00
N ALA A 226 -3.18 19.48 7.29
CA ALA A 226 -2.19 20.27 8.02
C ALA A 226 -0.82 19.58 8.09
N GLU A 227 -0.79 18.24 8.06
CA GLU A 227 0.41 17.43 8.18
C GLU A 227 0.91 16.89 6.84
N ILE A 228 -0.02 16.62 5.91
CA ILE A 228 0.26 16.04 4.59
C ILE A 228 -0.42 16.90 3.52
N PRO A 229 0.22 17.98 3.07
CA PRO A 229 -0.41 18.93 2.12
C PRO A 229 -0.61 18.35 0.71
N VAL A 230 0.08 17.26 0.38
CA VAL A 230 0.07 16.64 -0.96
C VAL A 230 -0.44 15.21 -0.87
N PRO A 231 -1.76 15.00 -1.07
CA PRO A 231 -2.33 13.66 -1.09
C PRO A 231 -2.09 12.94 -2.43
N THR A 232 -2.28 11.63 -2.41
CA THR A 232 -2.34 10.79 -3.61
C THR A 232 -3.79 10.67 -4.10
N LEU A 233 -4.05 11.07 -5.34
CA LEU A 233 -5.32 10.81 -6.02
C LEU A 233 -5.22 9.49 -6.78
N THR A 234 -6.22 8.63 -6.66
CA THR A 234 -6.34 7.40 -7.43
C THR A 234 -7.62 7.43 -8.25
N VAL A 235 -7.48 7.27 -9.55
CA VAL A 235 -8.60 7.18 -10.49
C VAL A 235 -8.55 5.84 -11.24
N VAL A 236 -9.56 5.54 -12.05
CA VAL A 236 -9.57 4.35 -12.90
C VAL A 236 -9.35 4.77 -14.35
N ASP A 237 -8.39 4.15 -15.02
CA ASP A 237 -8.11 4.44 -16.43
C ASP A 237 -9.13 3.76 -17.36
N GLY A 238 -9.06 4.10 -18.66
CA GLY A 238 -9.93 3.52 -19.67
C GLY A 238 -9.80 2.00 -19.86
N ASN A 239 -8.72 1.39 -19.36
CA ASN A 239 -8.48 -0.05 -19.36
C ASN A 239 -8.93 -0.72 -18.05
N GLY A 240 -9.44 0.04 -17.08
CA GLY A 240 -9.91 -0.44 -15.80
C GLY A 240 -8.82 -0.65 -14.75
N TYR A 241 -7.63 -0.07 -14.92
CA TYR A 241 -6.58 -0.09 -13.89
C TYR A 241 -6.75 1.08 -12.94
N PRO A 242 -6.66 0.88 -11.61
CA PRO A 242 -6.55 1.98 -10.68
C PRO A 242 -5.17 2.63 -10.82
N LEU A 243 -5.14 3.93 -11.06
CA LEU A 243 -3.91 4.72 -11.24
C LEU A 243 -3.75 5.70 -10.08
N PRO A 244 -2.89 5.39 -9.10
CA PRO A 244 -2.50 6.34 -8.07
C PRO A 244 -1.45 7.30 -8.61
N PHE A 245 -1.59 8.60 -8.31
CA PHE A 245 -0.57 9.62 -8.59
C PHE A 245 -0.65 10.75 -7.58
N PRO A 246 0.47 11.39 -7.22
CA PRO A 246 0.47 12.52 -6.31
C PRO A 246 -0.24 13.72 -6.92
N THR A 247 -0.97 14.47 -6.13
CA THR A 247 -1.39 15.84 -6.47
C THR A 247 -0.21 16.80 -6.27
N THR A 248 -0.37 18.07 -6.64
CA THR A 248 0.59 19.13 -6.30
C THR A 248 0.08 20.01 -5.16
N GLY A 249 -1.19 19.90 -4.83
CA GLY A 249 -1.83 20.57 -3.72
C GLY A 249 -3.27 20.12 -3.52
N ALA A 250 -3.81 20.44 -2.35
CA ALA A 250 -5.21 20.20 -2.01
C ALA A 250 -5.74 21.30 -1.07
N ARG A 251 -7.01 21.65 -1.23
CA ARG A 251 -7.70 22.61 -0.37
C ARG A 251 -9.10 22.09 -0.03
N ILE A 252 -9.50 22.19 1.22
CA ILE A 252 -10.83 21.77 1.67
C ILE A 252 -11.91 22.73 1.15
N THR A 253 -12.99 22.18 0.63
CA THR A 253 -14.19 22.88 0.18
C THR A 253 -15.42 22.43 0.94
N ASP A 254 -16.61 22.89 0.55
CA ASP A 254 -17.85 22.46 1.18
C ASP A 254 -18.21 21.00 0.92
N GLU A 255 -17.84 20.45 -0.23
CA GLU A 255 -18.20 19.10 -0.65
C GLU A 255 -17.03 18.10 -0.61
N GLY A 256 -15.79 18.59 -0.41
CA GLY A 256 -14.60 17.76 -0.46
C GLY A 256 -13.30 18.54 -0.59
N PHE A 257 -12.62 18.41 -1.73
CA PHE A 257 -11.34 19.05 -1.96
C PHE A 257 -11.25 19.64 -3.37
N ASP A 258 -10.72 20.85 -3.49
CA ASP A 258 -10.10 21.34 -4.71
C ASP A 258 -8.69 20.76 -4.78
N LEU A 259 -8.34 20.15 -5.90
CA LEU A 259 -7.05 19.51 -6.10
C LEU A 259 -6.25 20.25 -7.18
N GLU A 260 -5.00 20.48 -6.88
CA GLU A 260 -4.01 20.87 -7.86
C GLU A 260 -3.36 19.62 -8.43
N LEU A 261 -3.39 19.49 -9.76
CA LEU A 261 -2.83 18.32 -10.45
C LEU A 261 -1.55 18.71 -11.16
N PRO A 262 -0.60 17.78 -11.26
CA PRO A 262 0.57 18.01 -12.10
C PRO A 262 0.17 18.15 -13.57
N ASP A 263 0.85 19.04 -14.26
CA ASP A 263 0.73 19.14 -15.72
C ASP A 263 1.27 17.88 -16.42
N GLY A 264 0.81 17.64 -17.64
CA GLY A 264 1.32 16.52 -18.46
C GLY A 264 0.79 15.15 -18.08
N LEU A 265 -0.27 15.06 -17.26
CA LEU A 265 -0.99 13.80 -17.06
C LEU A 265 -1.61 13.35 -18.39
N PRO A 266 -1.42 12.08 -18.81
CA PRO A 266 -1.93 11.59 -20.09
C PRO A 266 -3.46 11.28 -20.06
N TRP A 267 -4.15 11.62 -18.99
CA TRP A 267 -5.60 11.45 -18.82
C TRP A 267 -6.20 12.61 -18.00
N SER A 268 -7.48 12.86 -18.21
CA SER A 268 -8.27 13.76 -17.36
C SER A 268 -8.93 12.95 -16.25
N PRO A 269 -8.66 13.22 -14.97
CA PRO A 269 -9.30 12.50 -13.87
C PRO A 269 -10.80 12.73 -13.86
N ALA A 270 -11.57 11.65 -13.89
CA ALA A 270 -13.04 11.71 -13.80
C ALA A 270 -13.61 10.41 -13.22
N GLY A 271 -14.77 10.51 -12.57
CA GLY A 271 -15.52 9.38 -12.04
C GLY A 271 -15.11 8.95 -10.63
N PRO A 272 -15.39 7.68 -10.26
CA PRO A 272 -15.05 7.16 -8.94
C PRO A 272 -13.56 7.30 -8.62
N ALA A 273 -13.23 7.81 -7.43
CA ALA A 273 -11.87 8.10 -7.06
C ALA A 273 -11.61 7.87 -5.56
N CYS A 274 -10.35 7.81 -5.21
CA CYS A 274 -9.86 7.71 -3.85
C CYS A 274 -8.79 8.78 -3.64
N LEU A 275 -8.88 9.51 -2.52
CA LEU A 275 -7.88 10.48 -2.11
C LEU A 275 -7.22 9.97 -0.82
N THR A 276 -5.93 9.71 -0.86
CA THR A 276 -5.19 9.11 0.24
C THR A 276 -4.13 10.06 0.78
N PHE A 277 -4.14 10.25 2.08
CA PHE A 277 -3.13 11.01 2.83
C PHE A 277 -2.19 10.02 3.53
N ALA A 278 -1.29 9.41 2.78
CA ALA A 278 -0.38 8.37 3.26
C ALA A 278 -1.12 7.33 4.14
N VAL A 279 -0.59 7.00 5.33
CA VAL A 279 -1.23 6.08 6.30
C VAL A 279 -2.33 6.75 7.14
N ALA A 280 -2.50 8.07 7.07
CA ALA A 280 -3.31 8.83 8.02
C ALA A 280 -4.81 8.78 7.69
N ALA A 281 -5.19 8.93 6.43
CA ALA A 281 -6.59 8.90 6.03
C ALA A 281 -6.77 8.52 4.55
N THR A 282 -7.92 7.93 4.26
CA THR A 282 -8.37 7.61 2.91
C THR A 282 -9.83 8.08 2.74
N PHE A 283 -10.07 8.92 1.75
CA PHE A 283 -11.39 9.40 1.37
C PHE A 283 -11.81 8.70 0.09
N LEU A 284 -13.04 8.21 0.06
CA LEU A 284 -13.66 7.66 -1.15
C LEU A 284 -14.71 8.63 -1.64
N GLY A 285 -14.80 8.76 -2.96
CA GLY A 285 -15.73 9.68 -3.59
C GLY A 285 -15.61 9.68 -5.10
N SER A 286 -15.77 10.83 -5.69
CA SER A 286 -15.66 11.03 -7.13
C SER A 286 -14.85 12.29 -7.45
N VAL A 287 -14.18 12.27 -8.59
CA VAL A 287 -13.44 13.42 -9.11
C VAL A 287 -14.06 13.92 -10.40
N ARG A 288 -14.07 15.22 -10.58
CA ARG A 288 -14.43 15.92 -11.83
C ARG A 288 -13.33 16.92 -12.15
N HIS A 289 -12.92 16.91 -13.42
CA HIS A 289 -12.03 17.93 -13.97
C HIS A 289 -12.76 18.71 -15.05
N SER A 290 -12.92 20.02 -14.86
CA SER A 290 -13.60 20.90 -15.81
C SER A 290 -13.04 22.32 -15.71
N ALA A 291 -12.86 22.97 -16.86
CA ALA A 291 -12.34 24.34 -16.96
C ALA A 291 -11.03 24.58 -16.17
N GLY A 292 -10.14 23.58 -16.14
CA GLY A 292 -8.86 23.68 -15.42
C GLY A 292 -8.95 23.50 -13.90
N GLN A 293 -10.12 23.24 -13.37
CA GLN A 293 -10.34 22.95 -11.95
C GLN A 293 -10.60 21.45 -11.73
N THR A 294 -9.99 20.88 -10.72
CA THR A 294 -10.22 19.50 -10.30
C THR A 294 -10.88 19.48 -8.93
N VAL A 295 -12.09 18.95 -8.86
CA VAL A 295 -12.86 18.83 -7.62
C VAL A 295 -13.03 17.38 -7.26
N PHE A 296 -12.64 17.01 -6.05
CA PHE A 296 -12.93 15.71 -5.44
C PHE A 296 -14.06 15.87 -4.43
N THR A 297 -15.20 15.23 -4.70
CA THR A 297 -16.35 15.19 -3.79
C THR A 297 -16.22 13.98 -2.87
N VAL A 298 -16.34 14.18 -1.56
CA VAL A 298 -16.21 13.14 -0.56
C VAL A 298 -17.53 12.43 -0.31
N ASP A 299 -17.62 11.14 -0.59
CA ASP A 299 -18.76 10.32 -0.19
C ASP A 299 -18.58 9.78 1.23
N ARG A 300 -17.37 9.34 1.59
CA ARG A 300 -17.06 8.81 2.91
C ARG A 300 -15.57 8.73 3.20
N VAL A 301 -15.23 8.72 4.48
CA VAL A 301 -13.90 8.34 4.97
C VAL A 301 -13.84 6.82 5.16
N VAL A 302 -12.75 6.21 4.79
CA VAL A 302 -12.48 4.82 5.16
C VAL A 302 -12.18 4.79 6.66
N GLY A 303 -13.04 4.11 7.42
CA GLY A 303 -12.77 3.89 8.84
C GLY A 303 -11.45 3.15 9.01
N ASN A 304 -10.56 3.73 9.76
CA ASN A 304 -9.33 3.07 10.17
C ASN A 304 -9.61 2.16 11.37
N LEU A 305 -8.80 1.10 11.52
CA LEU A 305 -8.70 0.45 12.81
C LEU A 305 -8.67 1.54 13.88
N PRO A 306 -9.34 1.41 15.07
CA PRO A 306 -9.24 2.38 16.15
C PRO A 306 -7.82 2.39 16.75
N LEU A 307 -6.90 2.78 15.89
CA LEU A 307 -5.50 3.05 16.14
C LEU A 307 -5.31 4.52 16.44
N SER A 308 -6.42 5.23 16.35
CA SER A 308 -6.55 6.60 16.79
C SER A 308 -6.00 6.71 18.21
N GLY A 309 -4.97 7.42 18.35
CA GLY A 309 -4.17 7.54 19.56
C GLY A 309 -2.95 6.63 19.57
N ASN A 310 -2.36 6.34 18.40
CA ASN A 310 -0.98 5.87 18.32
C ASN A 310 -0.67 4.47 18.83
N LYS A 311 -1.50 3.43 18.57
CA LYS A 311 -1.37 2.30 19.48
C LYS A 311 -1.56 0.92 18.88
N LEU A 312 -1.16 0.67 17.64
CA LEU A 312 -1.15 -0.70 17.11
C LEU A 312 0.13 -1.46 17.36
N LEU A 313 1.10 -0.80 17.92
CA LEU A 313 2.41 -1.39 18.06
C LEU A 313 2.78 -1.36 19.54
N PRO A 314 3.99 -1.62 20.00
CA PRO A 314 4.25 -1.84 21.43
C PRO A 314 3.51 -0.81 22.29
N GLY A 315 2.59 -1.24 23.11
CA GLY A 315 1.61 -0.40 23.80
C GLY A 315 0.19 -0.47 23.24
N THR A 316 -0.06 -1.27 22.19
CA THR A 316 -1.41 -1.64 21.74
C THR A 316 -2.25 -2.07 22.92
N SER A 317 -3.44 -1.50 23.07
CA SER A 317 -4.33 -1.91 24.15
C SER A 317 -4.61 -3.41 24.03
N THR A 318 -4.72 -4.09 25.15
CA THR A 318 -5.07 -5.52 25.22
C THR A 318 -6.29 -5.82 24.35
N GLN A 319 -7.30 -4.94 24.38
CA GLN A 319 -8.51 -5.08 23.58
C GLN A 319 -8.24 -5.08 22.05
N ALA A 320 -7.36 -4.23 21.54
CA ALA A 320 -7.03 -4.22 20.13
C ALA A 320 -6.22 -5.45 19.72
N LYS A 321 -5.32 -5.92 20.59
CA LYS A 321 -4.57 -7.17 20.39
C LYS A 321 -5.51 -8.36 20.33
N ASP A 322 -6.44 -8.48 21.28
CA ASP A 322 -7.43 -9.56 21.34
C ASP A 322 -8.33 -9.59 20.12
N LEU A 323 -8.78 -8.40 19.68
CA LEU A 323 -9.57 -8.26 18.46
C LEU A 323 -8.81 -8.75 17.21
N LEU A 324 -7.54 -8.40 17.09
CA LEU A 324 -6.70 -8.80 15.94
C LEU A 324 -6.40 -10.29 15.97
N LEU A 325 -6.17 -10.88 17.15
CA LEU A 325 -5.99 -12.32 17.31
C LEU A 325 -7.28 -13.09 16.99
N ALA A 326 -8.43 -12.62 17.46
CA ALA A 326 -9.73 -13.23 17.14
C ALA A 326 -10.00 -13.19 15.63
N ARG A 327 -9.69 -12.08 14.96
CA ARG A 327 -9.81 -11.97 13.51
C ARG A 327 -8.82 -12.87 12.76
N LEU A 328 -7.60 -12.98 13.25
CA LEU A 328 -6.61 -13.89 12.68
C LEU A 328 -7.11 -15.33 12.75
N SER A 329 -7.58 -15.77 13.92
CA SER A 329 -8.11 -17.12 14.10
C SER A 329 -9.28 -17.41 13.15
N GLU A 330 -10.27 -16.52 13.07
CA GLU A 330 -11.39 -16.64 12.12
C GLU A 330 -10.91 -16.78 10.66
N GLN A 331 -9.93 -16.01 10.25
CA GLN A 331 -9.42 -16.03 8.89
C GLN A 331 -8.58 -17.28 8.59
N LEU A 332 -7.91 -17.84 9.57
CA LEU A 332 -7.19 -19.11 9.47
C LEU A 332 -8.15 -20.29 9.37
N GLU A 333 -9.22 -20.31 10.20
CA GLU A 333 -10.29 -21.30 10.11
C GLU A 333 -10.93 -21.33 8.72
N LEU A 334 -11.23 -20.16 8.13
CA LEU A 334 -11.77 -20.07 6.77
C LEU A 334 -10.83 -20.64 5.69
N ARG A 335 -9.53 -20.70 5.96
CA ARG A 335 -8.49 -21.23 5.07
C ARG A 335 -8.07 -22.66 5.41
N ASP A 336 -8.68 -23.25 6.42
CA ASP A 336 -8.27 -24.55 6.96
C ASP A 336 -6.77 -24.61 7.28
N GLN A 337 -6.28 -23.56 7.98
CA GLN A 337 -4.86 -23.44 8.32
C GLN A 337 -4.65 -23.21 9.82
N PRO A 338 -3.60 -23.80 10.40
CA PRO A 338 -3.25 -23.60 11.80
C PRO A 338 -2.71 -22.18 12.05
N MET A 339 -2.66 -21.78 13.32
CA MET A 339 -1.98 -20.58 13.75
C MET A 339 -0.48 -20.66 13.36
N PRO A 340 0.06 -19.73 12.57
CA PRO A 340 1.45 -19.78 12.16
C PRO A 340 2.39 -19.49 13.32
N GLN A 341 3.56 -20.09 13.28
CA GLN A 341 4.65 -19.81 14.19
C GLN A 341 5.50 -18.68 13.67
N VAL A 342 5.73 -17.67 14.51
CA VAL A 342 6.66 -16.57 14.21
C VAL A 342 8.04 -16.95 14.72
N ARG A 343 8.98 -17.23 13.80
CA ARG A 343 10.31 -17.76 14.12
C ARG A 343 11.39 -17.12 13.26
N LEU A 344 12.60 -16.99 13.80
CA LEU A 344 13.77 -16.66 13.01
C LEU A 344 14.21 -17.92 12.24
N LEU A 345 14.49 -17.77 10.98
CA LEU A 345 15.09 -18.85 10.20
C LEU A 345 16.59 -18.96 10.53
N ALA A 346 17.16 -20.17 10.37
CA ALA A 346 18.52 -20.48 10.82
C ALA A 346 19.59 -19.52 10.26
N ASP A 347 19.43 -19.09 9.00
CA ASP A 347 20.35 -18.16 8.32
C ASP A 347 20.33 -16.74 8.92
N GLU A 348 19.28 -16.39 9.66
CA GLU A 348 19.12 -15.07 10.29
C GLU A 348 19.55 -15.07 11.74
N ALA A 349 19.40 -16.19 12.43
CA ALA A 349 19.89 -16.38 13.78
C ALA A 349 21.43 -16.24 13.83
N GLY A 350 22.14 -16.76 12.80
CA GLY A 350 23.60 -16.66 12.71
C GLY A 350 24.15 -15.28 12.33
N ARG A 351 23.33 -14.39 11.73
CA ARG A 351 23.74 -13.00 11.40
C ARG A 351 23.53 -12.01 12.55
N ARG A 352 22.89 -12.43 13.64
CA ARG A 352 22.50 -11.59 14.78
C ARG A 352 23.14 -12.02 16.11
N ALA A 353 23.84 -13.16 16.12
CA ALA A 353 24.72 -13.58 17.21
C ALA A 353 26.11 -12.92 17.08
#